data_aae32834753c94f67dd1b430059ad951
#
_entry.id   aae32834753c94f67dd1b430059ad951
#
_cell.length_a   1.000
_cell.length_b   1.000
_cell.length_c   1.000
_cell.angle_alpha   90.00
_cell.angle_beta   90.00
_cell.angle_gamma   90.00
#
_symmetry.space_group_name_H-M   'P 1'
#
loop_
_entity.id
_entity.type
_entity.pdbx_description
1 polymer ?
#
loop_
_entity_poly.entity_id
_entity_poly.type
_entity_poly.pdbx_seq_one_letter_code
_entity_poly.pdbx_strand_id
1 'polypeptide(L)'
;MNSFTIKHITGNVLDSDAPIIAHQVNCQGVMGAGVAKCIREKYPDIMTDYVRWCQNYDENYLLGLIQLYRINENEDKFIANCFAQSKKSRYGRLTNYEAFYNSMISLVHAVDHYHLEPRIAFPYKIGCGIGGGDWNIILAIIKSVFSQFDDFTIEFWSLDEFGVIPVVC
;
A
#
# COMPACT_ATOMS: atom_id res chain seq x y z
N MET A 1 -8.72 -0.25 25.83
CA MET A 1 -9.03 0.79 24.83
C MET A 1 -8.15 0.55 23.63
N ASN A 2 -8.74 0.33 22.48
CA ASN A 2 -7.97 0.15 21.25
C ASN A 2 -7.25 1.46 20.95
N SER A 3 -5.93 1.46 20.97
CA SER A 3 -5.13 2.64 20.61
C SER A 3 -4.77 2.57 19.14
N PHE A 4 -5.47 3.33 18.33
CA PHE A 4 -5.16 3.53 16.91
C PHE A 4 -4.55 4.92 16.74
N THR A 5 -3.37 4.97 16.13
CA THR A 5 -2.61 6.21 15.96
C THR A 5 -2.31 6.46 14.49
N ILE A 6 -2.50 7.70 14.04
CA ILE A 6 -2.04 8.18 12.73
C ILE A 6 -0.88 9.17 12.95
N LYS A 7 0.23 8.93 12.26
CA LYS A 7 1.39 9.85 12.21
C LYS A 7 1.56 10.39 10.80
N HIS A 8 1.87 11.65 10.68
CA HIS A 8 2.23 12.31 9.44
C HIS A 8 3.73 12.60 9.45
N ILE A 9 4.47 12.10 8.45
CA ILE A 9 5.92 12.19 8.40
C ILE A 9 6.33 12.79 7.06
N THR A 10 7.13 13.83 7.08
CA THR A 10 7.73 14.42 5.88
C THR A 10 9.00 13.64 5.54
N GLY A 11 9.07 13.11 4.33
CA GLY A 11 10.18 12.31 3.85
C GLY A 11 9.77 11.27 2.83
N ASN A 12 10.72 10.46 2.39
CA ASN A 12 10.48 9.35 1.48
C ASN A 12 9.94 8.16 2.27
N VAL A 13 8.78 7.61 1.88
CA VAL A 13 8.19 6.43 2.54
C VAL A 13 9.13 5.23 2.56
N LEU A 14 10.05 5.12 1.60
CA LEU A 14 11.04 4.05 1.55
C LEU A 14 12.14 4.17 2.63
N ASP A 15 12.19 5.29 3.36
CA ASP A 15 13.07 5.48 4.50
C ASP A 15 12.39 5.11 5.84
N SER A 16 11.11 4.75 5.81
CA SER A 16 10.42 4.27 7.01
C SER A 16 11.08 3.00 7.56
N ASP A 17 11.19 2.93 8.87
CA ASP A 17 11.62 1.72 9.59
C ASP A 17 10.44 0.83 10.01
N ALA A 18 9.22 1.16 9.59
CA ALA A 18 8.06 0.30 9.81
C ALA A 18 8.28 -1.09 9.20
N PRO A 19 7.80 -2.16 9.85
CA PRO A 19 7.96 -3.53 9.34
C PRO A 19 7.26 -3.75 7.99
N ILE A 20 6.21 -2.98 7.69
CA ILE A 20 5.54 -3.02 6.39
C ILE A 20 5.47 -1.61 5.80
N ILE A 21 5.97 -1.47 4.57
CA ILE A 21 5.71 -0.34 3.69
C ILE A 21 4.73 -0.81 2.63
N ALA A 22 3.52 -0.25 2.63
CA ALA A 22 2.45 -0.68 1.73
C ALA A 22 2.17 0.38 0.66
N HIS A 23 1.96 -0.07 -0.57
CA HIS A 23 1.56 0.79 -1.68
C HIS A 23 0.54 0.10 -2.57
N GLN A 24 -0.24 0.89 -3.32
CA GLN A 24 -1.21 0.38 -4.27
C GLN A 24 -0.53 0.00 -5.59
N VAL A 25 -0.88 -1.19 -6.10
CA VAL A 25 -0.45 -1.65 -7.42
C VAL A 25 -1.64 -1.98 -8.32
N ASN A 26 -1.42 -1.93 -9.65
CA ASN A 26 -2.36 -2.42 -10.65
C ASN A 26 -2.22 -3.94 -10.83
N CYS A 27 -3.15 -4.52 -11.60
CA CYS A 27 -3.15 -5.94 -11.96
C CYS A 27 -2.49 -6.22 -13.34
N GLN A 28 -1.61 -5.33 -13.80
CA GLN A 28 -0.97 -5.41 -15.13
C GLN A 28 0.52 -5.75 -15.07
N GLY A 29 1.12 -5.79 -13.89
CA GLY A 29 2.55 -6.00 -13.73
C GLY A 29 3.40 -4.77 -14.09
N VAL A 30 2.85 -3.56 -13.94
CA VAL A 30 3.53 -2.32 -14.32
C VAL A 30 3.73 -1.42 -13.11
N MET A 31 4.98 -1.08 -12.84
CA MET A 31 5.40 -0.09 -11.85
C MET A 31 6.13 1.05 -12.57
N GLY A 32 5.38 1.85 -13.36
CA GLY A 32 5.94 2.84 -14.27
C GLY A 32 5.97 4.26 -13.76
N ALA A 33 5.26 4.56 -12.67
CA ALA A 33 5.14 5.90 -12.12
C ALA A 33 4.96 5.86 -10.60
N GLY A 34 5.07 7.00 -9.98
CA GLY A 34 4.80 7.16 -8.57
C GLY A 34 5.72 6.37 -7.65
N VAL A 35 5.24 6.15 -6.46
CA VAL A 35 5.94 5.36 -5.44
C VAL A 35 6.30 3.96 -5.98
N ALA A 36 5.45 3.35 -6.81
CA ALA A 36 5.74 2.07 -7.42
C ALA A 36 7.02 2.10 -8.28
N LYS A 37 7.24 3.17 -9.05
CA LYS A 37 8.49 3.35 -9.82
C LYS A 37 9.70 3.42 -8.89
N CYS A 38 9.63 4.19 -7.81
CA CYS A 38 10.73 4.32 -6.85
C CYS A 38 11.03 2.97 -6.15
N ILE A 39 9.99 2.21 -5.82
CA ILE A 39 10.13 0.86 -5.26
C ILE A 39 10.86 -0.05 -6.25
N ARG A 40 10.44 -0.07 -7.52
CA ARG A 40 11.09 -0.86 -8.57
C ARG A 40 12.57 -0.48 -8.75
N GLU A 41 12.88 0.80 -8.70
CA GLU A 41 14.27 1.29 -8.86
C GLU A 41 15.15 0.91 -7.67
N LYS A 42 14.60 0.95 -6.44
CA LYS A 42 15.34 0.58 -5.22
C LYS A 42 15.42 -0.94 -5.01
N TYR A 43 14.37 -1.66 -5.38
CA TYR A 43 14.22 -3.11 -5.16
C TYR A 43 13.78 -3.81 -6.47
N PRO A 44 14.64 -3.89 -7.49
CA PRO A 44 14.25 -4.39 -8.81
C PRO A 44 13.70 -5.82 -8.81
N ASP A 45 14.14 -6.66 -7.88
CA ASP A 45 13.73 -8.07 -7.78
C ASP A 45 12.23 -8.22 -7.44
N ILE A 46 11.60 -7.18 -6.86
CA ILE A 46 10.16 -7.19 -6.58
C ILE A 46 9.33 -7.43 -7.85
N MET A 47 9.85 -7.04 -9.01
CA MET A 47 9.17 -7.18 -10.29
C MET A 47 8.98 -8.64 -10.71
N THR A 48 9.89 -9.53 -10.32
CA THR A 48 9.85 -10.95 -10.74
C THR A 48 8.54 -11.61 -10.32
N ASP A 49 8.23 -11.57 -9.05
CA ASP A 49 7.00 -12.20 -8.53
C ASP A 49 5.75 -11.38 -8.87
N TYR A 50 5.84 -10.06 -8.85
CA TYR A 50 4.71 -9.19 -9.18
C TYR A 50 4.23 -9.41 -10.62
N VAL A 51 5.14 -9.39 -11.59
CA VAL A 51 4.82 -9.66 -13.01
C VAL A 51 4.27 -11.07 -13.18
N ARG A 52 4.90 -12.07 -12.52
CA ARG A 52 4.44 -13.46 -12.59
C ARG A 52 3.00 -13.63 -12.08
N TRP A 53 2.62 -12.97 -10.99
CA TRP A 53 1.24 -12.99 -10.50
C TRP A 53 0.29 -12.37 -11.52
N CYS A 54 0.62 -11.21 -12.07
CA CYS A 54 -0.22 -10.53 -13.07
C CYS A 54 -0.35 -11.29 -14.39
N GLN A 55 0.60 -12.16 -14.73
CA GLN A 55 0.54 -13.03 -15.91
C GLN A 55 -0.28 -14.30 -15.67
N ASN A 56 -0.27 -14.85 -14.45
CA ASN A 56 -0.90 -16.13 -14.13
C ASN A 56 -2.31 -16.00 -13.57
N TYR A 57 -2.70 -14.84 -13.05
CA TYR A 57 -3.99 -14.60 -12.44
C TYR A 57 -4.70 -13.41 -13.09
N ASP A 58 -6.02 -13.52 -13.22
CA ASP A 58 -6.82 -12.43 -13.73
C ASP A 58 -7.05 -11.32 -12.68
N GLU A 59 -7.58 -10.20 -13.14
CA GLU A 59 -7.85 -9.04 -12.30
C GLU A 59 -8.82 -9.37 -11.15
N ASN A 60 -9.85 -10.19 -11.41
CA ASN A 60 -10.84 -10.53 -10.38
C ASN A 60 -10.23 -11.34 -9.25
N TYR A 61 -9.24 -12.18 -9.57
CA TYR A 61 -8.52 -12.94 -8.55
C TYR A 61 -7.55 -12.06 -7.75
N LEU A 62 -6.85 -11.14 -8.42
CA LEU A 62 -5.82 -10.31 -7.77
C LEU A 62 -6.39 -9.20 -6.91
N LEU A 63 -7.50 -8.57 -7.35
CA LEU A 63 -8.09 -7.44 -6.63
C LEU A 63 -8.45 -7.81 -5.18
N GLY A 64 -7.90 -7.05 -4.25
CA GLY A 64 -8.07 -7.23 -2.82
C GLY A 64 -6.97 -8.06 -2.14
N LEU A 65 -6.11 -8.72 -2.90
CA LEU A 65 -4.95 -9.42 -2.36
C LEU A 65 -3.81 -8.45 -2.03
N ILE A 66 -2.90 -8.91 -1.18
CA ILE A 66 -1.57 -8.32 -1.04
C ILE A 66 -0.51 -9.33 -1.44
N GLN A 67 0.61 -8.83 -1.93
CA GLN A 67 1.82 -9.61 -2.16
C GLN A 67 2.95 -9.00 -1.35
N LEU A 68 3.57 -9.80 -0.48
CA LEU A 68 4.66 -9.35 0.36
C LEU A 68 6.00 -9.67 -0.30
N TYR A 69 6.84 -8.65 -0.40
CA TYR A 69 8.23 -8.77 -0.81
C TYR A 69 9.12 -8.47 0.39
N ARG A 70 9.92 -9.46 0.83
CA ARG A 70 10.87 -9.29 1.92
C ARG A 70 12.07 -8.50 1.42
N ILE A 71 12.36 -7.36 2.05
CA ILE A 71 13.45 -6.47 1.63
C ILE A 71 14.82 -7.09 1.91
N ASN A 72 14.94 -7.80 3.03
CA ASN A 72 16.19 -8.37 3.51
C ASN A 72 15.89 -9.72 4.18
N GLU A 73 16.66 -10.75 3.86
CA GLU A 73 16.48 -12.09 4.44
C GLU A 73 16.69 -12.14 5.95
N ASN A 74 17.45 -11.21 6.50
CA ASN A 74 17.78 -11.15 7.94
C ASN A 74 16.81 -10.27 8.76
N GLU A 75 15.84 -9.63 8.14
CA GLU A 75 14.91 -8.72 8.79
C GLU A 75 13.48 -9.02 8.37
N ASP A 76 12.56 -8.99 9.33
CA ASP A 76 11.12 -9.04 9.04
C ASP A 76 10.61 -7.66 8.61
N LYS A 77 11.07 -7.25 7.43
CA LYS A 77 10.69 -6.01 6.78
C LYS A 77 10.22 -6.26 5.35
N PHE A 78 9.06 -5.73 4.99
CA PHE A 78 8.36 -6.05 3.77
C PHE A 78 7.90 -4.82 3.00
N ILE A 79 7.92 -4.91 1.67
CA ILE A 79 7.05 -4.10 0.81
C ILE A 79 5.77 -4.91 0.58
N ALA A 80 4.62 -4.29 0.78
CA ALA A 80 3.33 -4.88 0.46
C ALA A 80 2.76 -4.24 -0.82
N ASN A 81 2.65 -5.04 -1.87
CA ASN A 81 1.91 -4.70 -3.08
C ASN A 81 0.42 -4.94 -2.83
N CYS A 82 -0.36 -3.88 -2.69
CA CYS A 82 -1.81 -3.96 -2.49
C CYS A 82 -2.52 -3.89 -3.85
N PHE A 83 -3.10 -4.98 -4.31
CA PHE A 83 -3.82 -5.05 -5.60
C PHE A 83 -5.18 -4.37 -5.48
N ALA A 84 -5.21 -3.06 -5.62
CA ALA A 84 -6.43 -2.27 -5.49
C ALA A 84 -6.69 -1.34 -6.69
N GLN A 85 -5.95 -1.50 -7.80
CA GLN A 85 -6.13 -0.71 -9.01
C GLN A 85 -6.58 -1.60 -10.17
N SER A 86 -7.78 -1.33 -10.69
CA SER A 86 -8.35 -1.98 -11.85
C SER A 86 -7.68 -1.52 -13.15
N LYS A 87 -7.69 -2.36 -14.17
CA LYS A 87 -7.22 -2.02 -15.53
C LYS A 87 -8.12 -0.98 -16.19
N LYS A 88 -9.44 -1.06 -15.95
CA LYS A 88 -10.46 -0.19 -16.53
C LYS A 88 -11.49 0.16 -15.47
N SER A 89 -12.03 1.36 -15.54
CA SER A 89 -13.11 1.81 -14.69
C SER A 89 -14.20 2.52 -15.48
N ARG A 90 -15.46 2.24 -15.15
CA ARG A 90 -16.63 2.96 -15.71
C ARG A 90 -16.69 4.44 -15.29
N TYR A 91 -16.01 4.80 -14.22
CA TYR A 91 -16.09 6.13 -13.59
C TYR A 91 -14.80 6.95 -13.75
N GLY A 92 -13.87 6.53 -14.62
CA GLY A 92 -12.56 7.17 -14.75
C GLY A 92 -11.60 6.92 -13.58
N ARG A 93 -12.10 6.47 -12.42
CA ARG A 93 -11.29 6.08 -11.28
C ARG A 93 -10.84 4.63 -11.45
N LEU A 94 -9.52 4.38 -11.35
CA LEU A 94 -8.94 3.04 -11.42
C LEU A 94 -8.89 2.36 -10.04
N THR A 95 -8.76 3.12 -8.95
CA THR A 95 -8.80 2.60 -7.60
C THR A 95 -10.16 1.94 -7.31
N ASN A 96 -10.11 0.66 -6.93
CA ASN A 96 -11.26 -0.12 -6.50
C ASN A 96 -11.32 -0.10 -4.96
N TYR A 97 -12.32 0.56 -4.39
CA TYR A 97 -12.41 0.75 -2.93
C TYR A 97 -12.66 -0.55 -2.16
N GLU A 98 -13.43 -1.47 -2.72
CA GLU A 98 -13.63 -2.79 -2.11
C GLU A 98 -12.32 -3.59 -2.06
N ALA A 99 -11.59 -3.61 -3.17
CA ALA A 99 -10.27 -4.23 -3.22
C ALA A 99 -9.28 -3.56 -2.28
N PHE A 100 -9.32 -2.24 -2.17
CA PHE A 100 -8.50 -1.50 -1.21
C PHE A 100 -8.83 -1.90 0.23
N TYR A 101 -10.12 -1.96 0.59
CA TYR A 101 -10.57 -2.43 1.91
C TYR A 101 -10.05 -3.85 2.21
N ASN A 102 -10.22 -4.77 1.28
CA ASN A 102 -9.76 -6.16 1.44
C ASN A 102 -8.24 -6.25 1.60
N SER A 103 -7.49 -5.44 0.86
CA SER A 103 -6.03 -5.34 1.02
C SER A 103 -5.64 -4.83 2.42
N MET A 104 -6.38 -3.89 2.99
CA MET A 104 -6.11 -3.39 4.35
C MET A 104 -6.35 -4.49 5.40
N ILE A 105 -7.42 -5.27 5.28
CA ILE A 105 -7.65 -6.44 6.13
C ILE A 105 -6.51 -7.46 5.99
N SER A 106 -6.04 -7.71 4.76
CA SER A 106 -4.91 -8.61 4.53
C SER A 106 -3.60 -8.13 5.17
N LEU A 107 -3.39 -6.81 5.23
CA LEU A 107 -2.24 -6.24 5.95
C LEU A 107 -2.30 -6.52 7.46
N VAL A 108 -3.48 -6.42 8.08
CA VAL A 108 -3.67 -6.78 9.49
C VAL A 108 -3.30 -8.25 9.72
N HIS A 109 -3.80 -9.14 8.86
CA HIS A 109 -3.48 -10.57 8.96
C HIS A 109 -1.99 -10.85 8.75
N ALA A 110 -1.31 -10.10 7.88
CA ALA A 110 0.14 -10.23 7.69
C ALA A 110 0.92 -9.81 8.94
N VAL A 111 0.54 -8.73 9.60
CA VAL A 111 1.14 -8.29 10.86
C VAL A 111 1.01 -9.37 11.93
N ASP A 112 -0.19 -9.96 12.08
CA ASP A 112 -0.43 -11.05 13.03
C ASP A 112 0.36 -12.32 12.67
N HIS A 113 0.29 -12.74 11.41
CA HIS A 113 0.94 -13.97 10.92
C HIS A 113 2.47 -13.96 11.11
N TYR A 114 3.11 -12.83 10.85
CA TYR A 114 4.56 -12.67 11.00
C TYR A 114 4.98 -12.14 12.36
N HIS A 115 4.03 -11.96 13.30
CA HIS A 115 4.28 -11.41 14.64
C HIS A 115 5.03 -10.07 14.61
N LEU A 116 4.66 -9.20 13.67
CA LEU A 116 5.28 -7.90 13.49
C LEU A 116 4.78 -6.87 14.51
N GLU A 117 5.57 -5.82 14.72
CA GLU A 117 5.05 -4.60 15.34
C GLU A 117 3.87 -4.08 14.52
N PRO A 118 2.71 -3.72 15.14
CA PRO A 118 1.53 -3.27 14.41
C PRO A 118 1.71 -1.83 13.88
N ARG A 119 2.65 -1.66 12.96
CA ARG A 119 3.01 -0.38 12.36
C ARG A 119 3.19 -0.54 10.85
N ILE A 120 2.48 0.30 10.08
CA ILE A 120 2.48 0.26 8.62
C ILE A 120 2.70 1.67 8.08
N ALA A 121 3.63 1.79 7.15
CA ALA A 121 3.89 3.03 6.42
C ALA A 121 3.20 3.03 5.06
N PHE A 122 2.49 4.10 4.76
CA PHE A 122 1.85 4.35 3.48
C PHE A 122 2.37 5.66 2.86
N PRO A 123 2.46 5.74 1.54
CA PRO A 123 2.55 7.04 0.89
C PRO A 123 1.26 7.84 1.17
N TYR A 124 1.42 9.10 1.53
CA TYR A 124 0.26 9.99 1.74
C TYR A 124 -0.59 10.05 0.48
N LYS A 125 -1.92 10.03 0.65
CA LYS A 125 -2.89 9.94 -0.43
C LYS A 125 -2.72 8.71 -1.35
N ILE A 126 -2.33 7.58 -0.76
CA ILE A 126 -2.31 6.30 -1.48
C ILE A 126 -3.59 6.08 -2.29
N GLY A 127 -3.46 5.64 -3.54
CA GLY A 127 -4.58 5.36 -4.45
C GLY A 127 -5.24 6.60 -5.08
N CYS A 128 -4.81 7.83 -4.72
CA CYS A 128 -5.44 9.08 -5.16
C CYS A 128 -4.73 9.76 -6.34
N GLY A 129 -3.54 9.32 -6.72
CA GLY A 129 -2.81 9.81 -7.89
C GLY A 129 -3.40 9.26 -9.20
N ILE A 130 -2.64 8.45 -9.92
CA ILE A 130 -3.08 7.79 -11.16
C ILE A 130 -4.36 6.95 -10.92
N GLY A 131 -4.48 6.32 -9.76
CA GLY A 131 -5.68 5.56 -9.38
C GLY A 131 -6.95 6.41 -9.30
N GLY A 132 -6.85 7.71 -9.12
CA GLY A 132 -7.98 8.66 -9.08
C GLY A 132 -8.94 8.44 -7.90
N GLY A 133 -8.49 7.83 -6.81
CA GLY A 133 -9.29 7.65 -5.60
C GLY A 133 -9.55 8.97 -4.86
N ASP A 134 -10.67 9.03 -4.16
CA ASP A 134 -10.97 10.13 -3.24
C ASP A 134 -10.29 9.85 -1.89
N TRP A 135 -9.46 10.81 -1.43
CA TRP A 135 -8.73 10.66 -0.19
C TRP A 135 -9.63 10.52 1.04
N ASN A 136 -10.78 11.20 1.07
CA ASN A 136 -11.71 11.07 2.18
C ASN A 136 -12.25 9.64 2.31
N ILE A 137 -12.51 8.97 1.18
CA ILE A 137 -12.98 7.59 1.15
C ILE A 137 -11.84 6.64 1.55
N ILE A 138 -10.66 6.80 0.97
CA ILE A 138 -9.47 6.00 1.30
C ILE A 138 -9.13 6.11 2.79
N LEU A 139 -9.09 7.32 3.32
CA LEU A 139 -8.81 7.56 4.74
C LEU A 139 -9.88 6.95 5.64
N ALA A 140 -11.16 7.03 5.25
CA ALA A 140 -12.26 6.40 5.99
C ALA A 140 -12.11 4.88 6.04
N ILE A 141 -11.70 4.26 4.93
CA ILE A 141 -11.43 2.81 4.87
C ILE A 141 -10.28 2.44 5.83
N ILE A 142 -9.15 3.16 5.76
CA ILE A 142 -8.00 2.91 6.64
C ILE A 142 -8.41 3.04 8.11
N LYS A 143 -9.09 4.11 8.49
CA LYS A 143 -9.59 4.30 9.84
C LYS A 143 -10.56 3.19 10.27
N SER A 144 -11.50 2.83 9.40
CA SER A 144 -12.49 1.78 9.68
C SER A 144 -11.85 0.41 9.92
N VAL A 145 -10.81 0.07 9.18
CA VAL A 145 -10.11 -1.21 9.34
C VAL A 145 -9.25 -1.20 10.60
N PHE A 146 -8.26 -0.31 10.67
CA PHE A 146 -7.22 -0.39 11.70
C PHE A 146 -7.69 0.01 13.10
N SER A 147 -8.75 0.81 13.23
CA SER A 147 -9.33 1.12 14.54
C SER A 147 -10.04 -0.06 15.22
N GLN A 148 -10.26 -1.16 14.52
CA GLN A 148 -10.86 -2.37 15.09
C GLN A 148 -9.82 -3.26 15.81
N PHE A 149 -8.55 -2.98 15.63
CA PHE A 149 -7.44 -3.76 16.16
C PHE A 149 -6.61 -2.92 17.14
N ASP A 150 -6.02 -3.60 18.11
CA ASP A 150 -5.25 -2.92 19.15
C ASP A 150 -3.88 -2.46 18.63
N ASP A 151 -3.47 -1.28 19.12
CA ASP A 151 -2.11 -0.74 19.03
C ASP A 151 -1.56 -0.45 17.64
N PHE A 152 -2.41 -0.39 16.58
CA PHE A 152 -1.94 -0.03 15.25
C PHE A 152 -1.47 1.43 15.16
N THR A 153 -0.29 1.61 14.59
CA THR A 153 0.23 2.90 14.14
C THR A 153 0.29 2.93 12.62
N ILE A 154 -0.41 3.88 12.03
CA ILE A 154 -0.36 4.15 10.59
C ILE A 154 0.47 5.40 10.35
N GLU A 155 1.51 5.26 9.53
CA GLU A 155 2.36 6.36 9.10
C GLU A 155 1.97 6.79 7.69
N PHE A 156 1.63 8.07 7.50
CA PHE A 156 1.53 8.68 6.18
C PHE A 156 2.77 9.50 5.89
N TRP A 157 3.46 9.15 4.82
CA TRP A 157 4.70 9.78 4.39
C TRP A 157 4.46 10.65 3.16
N SER A 158 4.96 11.89 3.18
CA SER A 158 4.93 12.82 2.06
C SER A 158 6.29 13.48 1.88
N LEU A 159 6.73 13.64 0.64
CA LEU A 159 7.97 14.36 0.31
C LEU A 159 7.84 15.85 0.61
N ASP A 160 6.63 16.39 0.47
CA ASP A 160 6.29 17.79 0.71
C ASP A 160 5.44 17.95 1.97
N GLU A 161 5.11 19.20 2.32
CA GLU A 161 4.19 19.50 3.42
C GLU A 161 2.81 18.88 3.17
N PHE A 162 2.19 18.38 4.24
CA PHE A 162 0.89 17.74 4.17
C PHE A 162 -0.19 18.71 3.70
N GLY A 163 -0.98 18.28 2.71
CA GLY A 163 -1.99 19.10 2.03
C GLY A 163 -1.67 19.36 0.56
N VAL A 164 -0.41 19.20 0.15
CA VAL A 164 -0.02 19.24 -1.27
C VAL A 164 -0.13 17.82 -1.84
N ILE A 165 -0.50 17.70 -3.12
CA ILE A 165 -0.47 16.40 -3.81
C ILE A 165 1.00 15.95 -3.85
N PRO A 166 1.35 14.74 -3.36
CA PRO A 166 2.73 14.30 -3.36
C PRO A 166 3.28 14.33 -4.78
N VAL A 167 4.31 15.13 -4.98
CA VAL A 167 5.13 15.01 -6.18
C VAL A 167 5.88 13.70 -6.04
N VAL A 168 5.73 12.89 -7.04
CA VAL A 168 6.32 11.58 -7.13
C VAL A 168 7.83 11.68 -7.17
N CYS A 169 8.52 10.79 -6.51
CA CYS A 169 9.99 10.67 -6.52
C CYS A 169 10.59 10.86 -7.90
#